data_76abf4f7e991b4c7fb0f5c5111dae91c
#
_entry.id   76abf4f7e991b4c7fb0f5c5111dae91c
#
_cell.length_a   1.000
_cell.length_b   1.000
_cell.length_c   1.000
_cell.angle_alpha   90.00
_cell.angle_beta   90.00
_cell.angle_gamma   90.00
#
_symmetry.space_group_name_H-M   'P 1'
#
loop_
_entity.id
_entity.type
_entity.pdbx_description
1 polymer ?
#
loop_
_entity_poly.entity_id
_entity_poly.type
_entity_poly.pdbx_seq_one_letter_code
_entity_poly.pdbx_strand_id
1 'polypeptide(L)'
;SYAKKADSILKTIKLLINSTLSVGTLVGLLSGLLLAGSVVAFRMSIISVEGPLLDKSIFISFIAIVFQTILVGLYLVINKRDQFLAVIKYWKPSLPAGLSGTGATFGWFVAFGLTTAAEVRAVGQIELIFSILISVIFFKEKIKITELTGIILLGLSILIIIFEENLKF
;
A
#
# COMPACT_ATOMS: atom_id res chain seq x y z
N SER A 1 -17.08 27.99 -32.04
CA SER A 1 -16.73 27.85 -30.62
C SER A 1 -16.99 26.43 -30.08
N TYR A 2 -18.17 25.85 -30.31
CA TYR A 2 -18.54 24.50 -29.85
C TYR A 2 -17.72 23.36 -30.48
N ALA A 3 -17.48 23.42 -31.78
CA ALA A 3 -16.67 22.45 -32.51
C ALA A 3 -15.23 22.33 -31.98
N LYS A 4 -14.59 23.46 -31.66
CA LYS A 4 -13.23 23.49 -31.08
C LYS A 4 -13.15 22.88 -29.70
N LYS A 5 -14.25 22.99 -28.90
CA LYS A 5 -14.36 22.39 -27.58
C LYS A 5 -14.59 20.88 -27.64
N ALA A 6 -15.41 20.44 -28.61
CA ALA A 6 -15.64 19.02 -28.87
C ALA A 6 -14.38 18.30 -29.36
N ASP A 7 -13.59 18.90 -30.26
CA ASP A 7 -12.31 18.39 -30.73
C ASP A 7 -11.27 18.28 -29.61
N SER A 8 -11.26 19.27 -28.73
CA SER A 8 -10.36 19.24 -27.53
C SER A 8 -10.73 18.08 -26.58
N ILE A 9 -12.01 17.85 -26.34
CA ILE A 9 -12.50 16.76 -25.47
C ILE A 9 -12.17 15.39 -26.09
N LEU A 10 -12.44 15.20 -27.38
CA LEU A 10 -12.13 13.98 -28.12
C LEU A 10 -10.63 13.67 -28.12
N LYS A 11 -9.79 14.69 -28.30
CA LYS A 11 -8.34 14.55 -28.22
C LYS A 11 -7.87 14.17 -26.83
N THR A 12 -8.46 14.75 -25.80
CA THR A 12 -8.18 14.40 -24.39
C THR A 12 -8.59 12.97 -24.08
N ILE A 13 -9.78 12.55 -24.52
CA ILE A 13 -10.25 11.17 -24.34
C ILE A 13 -9.33 10.17 -25.04
N LYS A 14 -8.92 10.46 -26.29
CA LYS A 14 -7.99 9.60 -27.03
C LYS A 14 -6.61 9.51 -26.37
N LEU A 15 -6.12 10.61 -25.81
CA LEU A 15 -4.88 10.63 -25.02
C LEU A 15 -5.02 9.80 -23.73
N LEU A 16 -6.14 9.90 -23.03
CA LEU A 16 -6.44 9.12 -21.84
C LEU A 16 -6.49 7.61 -22.16
N ILE A 17 -7.22 7.22 -23.23
CA ILE A 17 -7.30 5.82 -23.65
C ILE A 17 -5.91 5.28 -24.00
N ASN A 18 -5.12 6.01 -24.77
CA ASN A 18 -3.77 5.59 -25.15
C ASN A 18 -2.82 5.50 -23.94
N SER A 19 -2.95 6.42 -22.98
CA SER A 19 -2.16 6.36 -21.75
C SER A 19 -2.56 5.17 -20.86
N THR A 20 -3.86 4.84 -20.83
CA THR A 20 -4.39 3.69 -20.07
C THR A 20 -3.90 2.35 -20.63
N LEU A 21 -3.63 2.27 -21.92
CA LEU A 21 -3.07 1.07 -22.58
C LEU A 21 -1.53 1.05 -22.58
N SER A 22 -0.88 1.99 -21.92
CA SER A 22 0.57 1.95 -21.80
C SER A 22 1.03 0.76 -20.94
N VAL A 23 2.19 0.20 -21.25
CA VAL A 23 2.80 -0.91 -20.47
C VAL A 23 2.90 -0.56 -18.99
N GLY A 24 3.28 0.68 -18.67
CA GLY A 24 3.35 1.16 -17.28
C GLY A 24 2.00 1.10 -16.57
N THR A 25 0.92 1.52 -17.22
CA THR A 25 -0.43 1.47 -16.65
C THR A 25 -0.90 0.02 -16.45
N LEU A 26 -0.66 -0.86 -17.42
CA LEU A 26 -1.01 -2.29 -17.29
C LEU A 26 -0.26 -2.96 -16.15
N VAL A 27 1.04 -2.69 -16.01
CA VAL A 27 1.86 -3.17 -14.87
C VAL A 27 1.34 -2.62 -13.55
N GLY A 28 0.97 -1.33 -13.51
CA GLY A 28 0.37 -0.70 -12.34
C GLY A 28 -0.97 -1.33 -11.95
N LEU A 29 -1.85 -1.59 -12.91
CA LEU A 29 -3.13 -2.28 -12.68
C LEU A 29 -2.93 -3.70 -12.17
N LEU A 30 -2.03 -4.46 -12.78
CA LEU A 30 -1.68 -5.80 -12.32
C LEU A 30 -1.13 -5.80 -10.90
N SER A 31 -0.23 -4.87 -10.60
CA SER A 31 0.32 -4.68 -9.24
C SER A 31 -0.78 -4.36 -8.23
N GLY A 32 -1.70 -3.46 -8.58
CA GLY A 32 -2.86 -3.13 -7.74
C GLY A 32 -3.78 -4.33 -7.49
N LEU A 33 -4.03 -5.14 -8.52
CA LEU A 33 -4.85 -6.35 -8.42
C LEU A 33 -4.18 -7.40 -7.52
N LEU A 34 -2.88 -7.62 -7.67
CA LEU A 34 -2.11 -8.52 -6.81
C LEU A 34 -2.08 -8.03 -5.36
N LEU A 35 -1.94 -6.72 -5.15
CA LEU A 35 -2.01 -6.13 -3.82
C LEU A 35 -3.38 -6.36 -3.18
N ALA A 36 -4.48 -6.12 -3.91
CA ALA A 36 -5.83 -6.38 -3.43
C ALA A 36 -6.03 -7.86 -3.06
N GLY A 37 -5.57 -8.78 -3.92
CA GLY A 37 -5.60 -10.21 -3.65
C GLY A 37 -4.81 -10.59 -2.40
N SER A 38 -3.62 -10.01 -2.19
CA SER A 38 -2.81 -10.26 -0.99
C SER A 38 -3.51 -9.81 0.29
N VAL A 39 -4.19 -8.66 0.27
CA VAL A 39 -4.95 -8.14 1.42
C VAL A 39 -6.09 -9.07 1.81
N VAL A 40 -6.84 -9.59 0.82
CA VAL A 40 -7.89 -10.59 1.07
C VAL A 40 -7.28 -11.87 1.65
N ALA A 41 -6.18 -12.36 1.08
CA ALA A 41 -5.48 -13.55 1.57
C ALA A 41 -4.98 -13.38 3.02
N PHE A 42 -4.45 -12.20 3.38
CA PHE A 42 -4.05 -11.89 4.75
C PHE A 42 -5.23 -11.91 5.71
N ARG A 43 -6.35 -11.29 5.33
CA ARG A 43 -7.58 -11.36 6.11
C ARG A 43 -8.06 -12.79 6.31
N MET A 44 -8.11 -13.59 5.24
CA MET A 44 -8.50 -15.00 5.32
C MET A 44 -7.57 -15.79 6.23
N SER A 45 -6.26 -15.58 6.15
CA SER A 45 -5.28 -16.26 7.00
C SER A 45 -5.52 -15.97 8.49
N ILE A 46 -5.77 -14.71 8.86
CA ILE A 46 -5.94 -14.34 10.27
C ILE A 46 -7.25 -14.85 10.86
N ILE A 47 -8.33 -14.94 10.07
CA ILE A 47 -9.62 -15.48 10.54
C ILE A 47 -9.66 -17.01 10.55
N SER A 48 -8.80 -17.68 9.78
CA SER A 48 -8.75 -19.14 9.70
C SER A 48 -7.97 -19.79 10.86
N VAL A 49 -7.21 -19.01 11.64
CA VAL A 49 -6.46 -19.51 12.78
C VAL A 49 -7.22 -19.18 14.06
N GLU A 50 -7.43 -20.20 14.90
CA GLU A 50 -8.04 -20.04 16.22
C GLU A 50 -7.04 -19.50 17.23
N GLY A 51 -7.53 -18.82 18.26
CA GLY A 51 -6.75 -18.31 19.38
C GLY A 51 -6.82 -16.79 19.57
N PRO A 52 -6.11 -16.27 20.59
CA PRO A 52 -6.05 -14.85 20.86
C PRO A 52 -5.53 -14.05 19.67
N LEU A 53 -6.09 -12.85 19.45
CA LEU A 53 -5.79 -12.02 18.29
C LEU A 53 -4.29 -11.74 18.14
N LEU A 54 -3.61 -11.39 19.24
CA LEU A 54 -2.19 -11.06 19.21
C LEU A 54 -1.33 -12.27 18.82
N ASP A 55 -1.61 -13.44 19.42
CA ASP A 55 -0.83 -14.65 19.17
C ASP A 55 -0.92 -15.10 17.71
N LYS A 56 -2.15 -15.14 17.17
CA LYS A 56 -2.34 -15.49 15.76
C LYS A 56 -1.77 -14.44 14.80
N SER A 57 -1.80 -13.16 15.16
CA SER A 57 -1.21 -12.10 14.35
C SER A 57 0.32 -12.20 14.31
N ILE A 58 0.96 -12.50 15.46
CA ILE A 58 2.39 -12.75 15.54
C ILE A 58 2.76 -13.97 14.68
N PHE A 59 2.04 -15.07 14.85
CA PHE A 59 2.32 -16.33 14.14
C PHE A 59 2.22 -16.16 12.63
N ILE A 60 1.10 -15.59 12.14
CA ILE A 60 0.88 -15.46 10.69
C ILE A 60 1.82 -14.41 10.08
N SER A 61 2.04 -13.27 10.74
CA SER A 61 3.00 -12.27 10.26
C SER A 61 4.42 -12.83 10.20
N PHE A 62 4.82 -13.63 11.20
CA PHE A 62 6.11 -14.31 11.19
C PHE A 62 6.26 -15.25 9.99
N ILE A 63 5.26 -16.12 9.74
CA ILE A 63 5.26 -17.02 8.57
C ILE A 63 5.34 -16.22 7.26
N ALA A 64 4.54 -15.16 7.13
CA ALA A 64 4.52 -14.33 5.94
C ALA A 64 5.89 -13.67 5.68
N ILE A 65 6.52 -13.11 6.72
CA ILE A 65 7.83 -12.47 6.62
C ILE A 65 8.92 -13.49 6.28
N VAL A 66 8.92 -14.66 6.92
CA VAL A 66 9.89 -15.74 6.64
C VAL A 66 9.75 -16.21 5.19
N PHE A 67 8.52 -16.48 4.75
CA PHE A 67 8.26 -16.92 3.38
C PHE A 67 8.71 -15.87 2.34
N GLN A 68 8.37 -14.61 2.56
CA GLN A 68 8.80 -13.50 1.71
C GLN A 68 10.33 -13.36 1.68
N THR A 69 10.97 -13.49 2.85
CA THR A 69 12.44 -13.42 2.97
C THR A 69 13.12 -14.55 2.20
N ILE A 70 12.58 -15.77 2.29
CA ILE A 70 13.10 -16.92 1.54
C ILE A 70 12.96 -16.68 0.03
N LEU A 71 11.78 -16.27 -0.45
CA LEU A 71 11.55 -16.02 -1.87
C LEU A 71 12.47 -14.93 -2.43
N VAL A 72 12.54 -13.79 -1.76
CA VAL A 72 13.40 -12.68 -2.18
C VAL A 72 14.87 -13.05 -2.06
N GLY A 73 15.25 -13.73 -0.97
CA GLY A 73 16.62 -14.23 -0.75
C GLY A 73 17.07 -15.18 -1.85
N LEU A 74 16.26 -16.17 -2.19
CA LEU A 74 16.54 -17.10 -3.29
C LEU A 74 16.67 -16.38 -4.63
N TYR A 75 15.75 -15.45 -4.92
CA TYR A 75 15.84 -14.64 -6.14
C TYR A 75 17.16 -13.86 -6.21
N LEU A 76 17.58 -13.22 -5.13
CA LEU A 76 18.82 -12.46 -5.07
C LEU A 76 20.04 -13.35 -5.22
N VAL A 77 20.06 -14.50 -4.55
CA VAL A 77 21.19 -15.47 -4.65
C VAL A 77 21.37 -15.97 -6.10
N ILE A 78 20.27 -16.25 -6.79
CA ILE A 78 20.31 -16.80 -8.15
C ILE A 78 20.60 -15.70 -9.18
N ASN A 79 19.95 -14.55 -9.08
CA ASN A 79 19.96 -13.55 -10.16
C ASN A 79 20.83 -12.31 -9.87
N LYS A 80 21.12 -12.02 -8.59
CA LYS A 80 21.74 -10.76 -8.15
C LYS A 80 22.66 -10.97 -6.95
N ARG A 81 23.61 -11.90 -7.08
CA ARG A 81 24.49 -12.33 -5.99
C ARG A 81 25.24 -11.18 -5.31
N ASP A 82 25.68 -10.20 -6.10
CA ASP A 82 26.39 -9.03 -5.53
C ASP A 82 25.49 -8.19 -4.61
N GLN A 83 24.21 -8.07 -4.99
CA GLN A 83 23.23 -7.37 -4.15
C GLN A 83 22.92 -8.17 -2.88
N PHE A 84 22.85 -9.49 -2.96
CA PHE A 84 22.69 -10.35 -1.79
C PHE A 84 23.84 -10.18 -0.79
N LEU A 85 25.07 -10.20 -1.28
CA LEU A 85 26.25 -9.96 -0.44
C LEU A 85 26.27 -8.55 0.16
N ALA A 86 25.83 -7.54 -0.61
CA ALA A 86 25.70 -6.19 -0.11
C ALA A 86 24.67 -6.07 1.03
N VAL A 87 23.53 -6.76 0.94
CA VAL A 87 22.51 -6.81 2.02
C VAL A 87 23.13 -7.36 3.30
N ILE A 88 23.88 -8.47 3.20
CA ILE A 88 24.56 -9.07 4.36
C ILE A 88 25.62 -8.11 4.92
N LYS A 89 26.41 -7.47 4.07
CA LYS A 89 27.47 -6.54 4.47
C LYS A 89 26.93 -5.29 5.17
N TYR A 90 25.82 -4.74 4.67
CA TYR A 90 25.24 -3.48 5.15
C TYR A 90 23.96 -3.69 5.99
N TRP A 91 23.85 -4.80 6.73
CA TRP A 91 22.67 -5.11 7.51
C TRP A 91 22.38 -4.10 8.63
N LYS A 92 23.42 -3.52 9.25
CA LYS A 92 23.27 -2.55 10.36
C LYS A 92 22.52 -1.28 9.97
N PRO A 93 22.89 -0.54 8.90
CA PRO A 93 22.12 0.62 8.46
C PRO A 93 20.72 0.29 7.94
N SER A 94 20.47 -0.96 7.54
CA SER A 94 19.15 -1.40 7.07
C SER A 94 18.21 -1.84 8.21
N LEU A 95 18.73 -2.03 9.41
CA LEU A 95 18.00 -2.55 10.56
C LEU A 95 16.79 -1.68 10.95
N PRO A 96 16.88 -0.33 11.02
CA PRO A 96 15.71 0.51 11.34
C PRO A 96 14.57 0.35 10.34
N ALA A 97 14.89 0.24 9.04
CA ALA A 97 13.89 0.00 7.99
C ALA A 97 13.25 -1.39 8.12
N GLY A 98 14.07 -2.41 8.43
CA GLY A 98 13.57 -3.77 8.66
C GLY A 98 12.66 -3.86 9.87
N LEU A 99 13.03 -3.24 10.99
CA LEU A 99 12.20 -3.21 12.20
C LEU A 99 10.88 -2.47 11.97
N SER A 100 10.91 -1.31 11.31
CA SER A 100 9.70 -0.55 10.98
C SER A 100 8.79 -1.35 10.06
N GLY A 101 9.34 -2.00 9.02
CA GLY A 101 8.58 -2.82 8.09
C GLY A 101 7.94 -4.04 8.75
N THR A 102 8.68 -4.72 9.64
CA THR A 102 8.16 -5.85 10.42
C THR A 102 7.05 -5.40 11.37
N GLY A 103 7.25 -4.29 12.08
CA GLY A 103 6.24 -3.71 12.96
C GLY A 103 4.98 -3.30 12.21
N ALA A 104 5.12 -2.68 11.03
CA ALA A 104 4.00 -2.33 10.17
C ALA A 104 3.24 -3.59 9.70
N THR A 105 3.96 -4.64 9.26
CA THR A 105 3.34 -5.91 8.84
C THR A 105 2.53 -6.52 9.98
N PHE A 106 3.09 -6.59 11.19
CA PHE A 106 2.37 -7.07 12.37
C PHE A 106 1.12 -6.23 12.64
N GLY A 107 1.23 -4.90 12.60
CA GLY A 107 0.10 -3.98 12.79
C GLY A 107 -1.02 -4.22 11.77
N TRP A 108 -0.69 -4.46 10.50
CA TRP A 108 -1.66 -4.80 9.47
C TRP A 108 -2.40 -6.12 9.77
N PHE A 109 -1.70 -7.16 10.23
CA PHE A 109 -2.35 -8.43 10.59
C PHE A 109 -3.27 -8.28 11.79
N VAL A 110 -2.90 -7.50 12.81
CA VAL A 110 -3.78 -7.18 13.94
C VAL A 110 -5.04 -6.47 13.44
N ALA A 111 -4.88 -5.45 12.59
CA ALA A 111 -6.00 -4.71 12.03
C ALA A 111 -6.94 -5.61 11.20
N PHE A 112 -6.38 -6.48 10.35
CA PHE A 112 -7.18 -7.46 9.59
C PHE A 112 -7.89 -8.49 10.47
N GLY A 113 -7.42 -8.72 11.68
CA GLY A 113 -8.10 -9.56 12.65
C GLY A 113 -9.27 -8.88 13.36
N LEU A 114 -9.25 -7.53 13.44
CA LEU A 114 -10.27 -6.74 14.11
C LEU A 114 -11.49 -6.45 13.22
N THR A 115 -11.25 -6.10 11.96
CA THR A 115 -12.34 -5.65 11.08
C THR A 115 -12.15 -6.12 9.63
N THR A 116 -12.99 -5.65 8.71
CA THR A 116 -12.94 -6.09 7.30
C THR A 116 -11.71 -5.58 6.56
N ALA A 117 -11.28 -6.32 5.54
CA ALA A 117 -10.13 -5.92 4.71
C ALA A 117 -10.35 -4.55 4.03
N ALA A 118 -11.60 -4.23 3.66
CA ALA A 118 -11.95 -2.97 3.04
C ALA A 118 -11.79 -1.79 4.01
N GLU A 119 -12.32 -1.91 5.23
CA GLU A 119 -12.21 -0.88 6.28
C GLU A 119 -10.75 -0.64 6.67
N VAL A 120 -10.00 -1.71 6.92
CA VAL A 120 -8.57 -1.62 7.23
C VAL A 120 -7.80 -0.88 6.13
N ARG A 121 -8.06 -1.21 4.87
CA ARG A 121 -7.39 -0.54 3.74
C ARG A 121 -7.85 0.90 3.56
N ALA A 122 -9.10 1.21 3.80
CA ALA A 122 -9.61 2.56 3.72
C ALA A 122 -8.97 3.47 4.78
N VAL A 123 -8.95 3.04 6.04
CA VAL A 123 -8.28 3.78 7.14
C VAL A 123 -6.77 3.84 6.90
N GLY A 124 -6.18 2.77 6.37
CA GLY A 124 -4.76 2.71 6.03
C GLY A 124 -4.31 3.75 5.00
N GLN A 125 -5.22 4.33 4.21
CA GLN A 125 -4.88 5.43 3.30
C GLN A 125 -4.34 6.68 4.01
N ILE A 126 -4.47 6.77 5.34
CA ILE A 126 -3.86 7.84 6.16
C ILE A 126 -2.34 7.91 5.96
N GLU A 127 -1.70 6.81 5.55
CA GLU A 127 -0.26 6.78 5.23
C GLU A 127 0.11 7.79 4.13
N LEU A 128 -0.80 8.05 3.17
CA LEU A 128 -0.58 9.03 2.11
C LEU A 128 -0.48 10.45 2.67
N ILE A 129 -1.26 10.76 3.70
CA ILE A 129 -1.20 12.05 4.39
C ILE A 129 0.17 12.21 5.06
N PHE A 130 0.64 11.18 5.77
CA PHE A 130 1.96 11.20 6.39
C PHE A 130 3.10 11.27 5.37
N SER A 131 2.99 10.52 4.25
CA SER A 131 3.98 10.55 3.18
C SER A 131 4.13 11.97 2.60
N ILE A 132 3.02 12.66 2.36
CA ILE A 132 3.03 14.02 1.85
C ILE A 132 3.60 15.00 2.91
N LEU A 133 3.22 14.86 4.18
CA LEU A 133 3.79 15.67 5.25
C LEU A 133 5.31 15.53 5.33
N ILE A 134 5.82 14.31 5.23
CA ILE A 134 7.27 14.05 5.22
C ILE A 134 7.90 14.67 3.98
N SER A 135 7.30 14.51 2.80
CA SER A 135 7.78 15.09 1.55
C SER A 135 7.96 16.62 1.66
N VAL A 136 6.95 17.29 2.23
CA VAL A 136 6.98 18.75 2.41
C VAL A 136 8.00 19.18 3.47
N ILE A 137 7.99 18.52 4.63
CA ILE A 137 8.80 18.94 5.79
C ILE A 137 10.28 18.62 5.56
N PHE A 138 10.59 17.39 5.13
CA PHE A 138 11.98 16.95 4.98
C PHE A 138 12.57 17.26 3.62
N PHE A 139 11.82 17.02 2.53
CA PHE A 139 12.31 17.26 1.17
C PHE A 139 11.96 18.65 0.64
N LYS A 140 11.17 19.45 1.40
CA LYS A 140 10.76 20.81 1.02
C LYS A 140 10.09 20.88 -0.35
N GLU A 141 9.38 19.82 -0.72
CA GLU A 141 8.62 19.75 -1.97
C GLU A 141 7.42 20.69 -1.92
N LYS A 142 7.11 21.30 -3.06
CA LYS A 142 5.95 22.19 -3.18
C LYS A 142 4.72 21.38 -3.52
N ILE A 143 3.70 21.44 -2.67
CA ILE A 143 2.39 20.81 -2.93
C ILE A 143 1.65 21.60 -3.99
N LYS A 144 1.14 20.90 -5.01
CA LYS A 144 0.20 21.49 -5.98
C LYS A 144 -1.20 21.55 -5.37
N ILE A 145 -2.00 22.51 -5.81
CA ILE A 145 -3.39 22.69 -5.35
C ILE A 145 -4.22 21.40 -5.59
N THR A 146 -3.96 20.70 -6.70
CA THR A 146 -4.60 19.41 -7.04
C THR A 146 -4.25 18.29 -6.06
N GLU A 147 -3.03 18.26 -5.55
CA GLU A 147 -2.60 17.29 -4.52
C GLU A 147 -3.27 17.62 -3.19
N LEU A 148 -3.32 18.91 -2.81
CA LEU A 148 -3.99 19.35 -1.60
C LEU A 148 -5.49 19.00 -1.59
N THR A 149 -6.18 19.19 -2.72
CA THR A 149 -7.60 18.79 -2.84
C THR A 149 -7.77 17.27 -2.70
N GLY A 150 -6.87 16.47 -3.28
CA GLY A 150 -6.86 15.02 -3.11
C GLY A 150 -6.70 14.58 -1.66
N ILE A 151 -5.79 15.22 -0.92
CA ILE A 151 -5.56 14.96 0.52
C ILE A 151 -6.82 15.26 1.34
N ILE A 152 -7.46 16.41 1.10
CA ILE A 152 -8.68 16.81 1.81
C ILE A 152 -9.81 15.81 1.55
N LEU A 153 -10.03 15.43 0.29
CA LEU A 153 -11.06 14.44 -0.09
C LEU A 153 -10.80 13.08 0.56
N LEU A 154 -9.53 12.66 0.60
CA LEU A 154 -9.12 11.40 1.23
C LEU A 154 -9.36 11.45 2.75
N GLY A 155 -8.97 12.54 3.40
CA GLY A 155 -9.23 12.74 4.84
C GLY A 155 -10.72 12.70 5.18
N LEU A 156 -11.56 13.38 4.38
CA LEU A 156 -13.01 13.35 4.53
C LEU A 156 -13.58 11.94 4.35
N SER A 157 -13.09 11.17 3.37
CA SER A 157 -13.52 9.78 3.13
C SER A 157 -13.21 8.88 4.33
N ILE A 158 -12.02 9.02 4.92
CA ILE A 158 -11.63 8.26 6.12
C ILE A 158 -12.54 8.62 7.31
N LEU A 159 -12.81 9.91 7.51
CA LEU A 159 -13.71 10.36 8.58
C LEU A 159 -15.12 9.78 8.41
N ILE A 160 -15.68 9.77 7.20
CA ILE A 160 -17.00 9.21 6.93
C ILE A 160 -17.04 7.71 7.32
N ILE A 161 -16.00 6.93 6.97
CA ILE A 161 -15.94 5.51 7.30
C ILE A 161 -15.89 5.30 8.82
N ILE A 162 -15.08 6.07 9.53
CA ILE A 162 -14.96 5.98 10.99
C ILE A 162 -16.29 6.36 11.67
N PHE A 163 -16.98 7.39 11.17
CA PHE A 163 -18.27 7.78 11.73
C PHE A 163 -19.38 6.78 11.44
N GLU A 164 -19.39 6.15 10.25
CA GLU A 164 -20.36 5.10 9.92
C GLU A 164 -20.22 3.89 10.85
N GLU A 165 -19.01 3.50 11.20
CA GLU A 165 -18.76 2.38 12.13
C GLU A 165 -19.29 2.70 13.53
N ASN A 166 -19.13 3.94 14.01
CA ASN A 166 -19.66 4.37 15.31
C ASN A 166 -21.21 4.47 15.36
N LEU A 167 -21.87 4.55 14.22
CA LEU A 167 -23.35 4.60 14.15
C LEU A 167 -23.98 3.20 14.10
N LYS A 168 -23.21 2.14 13.92
CA LYS A 168 -23.67 0.74 13.89
C LYS A 168 -23.69 0.08 15.28
N PHE A 169 -23.27 0.79 16.32
CA PHE A 169 -23.40 0.43 17.73
C PHE A 169 -24.46 1.30 18.39
#